data_45c7d3fcaa4298b1d78161137c05ee01
#
_entry.id   45c7d3fcaa4298b1d78161137c05ee01
#
_cell.length_a   1.000
_cell.length_b   1.000
_cell.length_c   1.000
_cell.angle_alpha   90.00
_cell.angle_beta   90.00
_cell.angle_gamma   90.00
#
_symmetry.space_group_name_H-M   'P 1'
#
loop_
_entity.id
_entity.type
_entity.pdbx_description
1 polymer ?
#
loop_
_entity_poly.entity_id
_entity_poly.type
_entity_poly.pdbx_seq_one_letter_code
_entity_poly.pdbx_strand_id
1 'polypeptide(L)'
;MTNSIDQLVGTPGHDLSANAESARTTLQGMWAVRLFEEAVDSLFARGLMHGTMHLSIGQEASAIGACAALRQTDFITSTHRGHGHCIGKGADLTRMMAELLAKQTGYCRGRGGSMHIADAATGNLGADRKSTRLNSSH
;
A
#
# COMPACT_ATOMS: atom_id res chain seq x y z
N MET A 1 41.14 5.71 1.35
CA MET A 1 39.89 5.10 1.82
C MET A 1 38.81 6.15 1.69
N THR A 2 38.14 6.18 0.55
CA THR A 2 37.04 7.13 0.26
C THR A 2 35.79 6.66 0.98
N ASN A 3 35.20 7.57 1.73
CA ASN A 3 34.08 7.33 2.64
C ASN A 3 32.82 6.93 1.85
N SER A 4 32.19 5.85 2.24
CA SER A 4 31.00 5.24 1.58
C SER A 4 29.77 6.17 1.50
N ILE A 5 29.80 7.31 2.17
CA ILE A 5 28.73 8.30 2.21
C ILE A 5 28.73 9.19 0.94
N ASP A 6 29.91 9.41 0.32
CA ASP A 6 30.00 10.22 -0.92
C ASP A 6 29.36 9.56 -2.15
N GLN A 7 29.09 8.26 -2.09
CA GLN A 7 28.39 7.54 -3.14
C GLN A 7 26.85 7.63 -3.04
N LEU A 8 26.34 8.12 -1.90
CA LEU A 8 24.91 8.33 -1.67
C LEU A 8 24.46 9.76 -2.01
N VAL A 9 25.43 10.70 -2.11
CA VAL A 9 25.18 12.06 -2.58
C VAL A 9 25.47 12.09 -4.06
N GLY A 10 24.42 12.10 -4.85
CA GLY A 10 24.50 12.01 -6.31
C GLY A 10 25.52 12.95 -6.95
N THR A 11 26.22 12.44 -7.95
CA THR A 11 27.14 13.19 -8.83
C THR A 11 26.50 14.49 -9.32
N PRO A 12 27.30 15.59 -9.44
CA PRO A 12 26.82 16.84 -10.01
C PRO A 12 26.32 16.61 -11.44
N GLY A 13 25.01 16.73 -11.67
CA GLY A 13 24.34 16.46 -12.93
C GLY A 13 23.06 15.65 -12.81
N HIS A 14 22.71 15.19 -11.60
CA HIS A 14 21.39 14.59 -11.36
C HIS A 14 20.31 15.66 -11.60
N ASP A 15 19.33 15.32 -12.42
CA ASP A 15 18.15 16.16 -12.65
C ASP A 15 17.36 16.28 -11.33
N LEU A 16 17.58 17.38 -10.63
CA LEU A 16 16.93 17.69 -9.36
C LEU A 16 15.40 17.82 -9.54
N SER A 17 14.92 18.11 -10.75
CA SER A 17 13.50 18.22 -11.05
C SER A 17 12.83 16.85 -11.06
N ALA A 18 13.46 15.85 -11.66
CA ALA A 18 12.97 14.47 -11.69
C ALA A 18 12.95 13.87 -10.26
N ASN A 19 13.97 14.16 -9.45
CA ASN A 19 14.03 13.73 -8.06
C ASN A 19 12.96 14.41 -7.20
N ALA A 20 12.71 15.70 -7.42
CA ALA A 20 11.69 16.45 -6.69
C ALA A 20 10.27 15.96 -7.05
N GLU A 21 9.99 15.63 -8.30
CA GLU A 21 8.70 15.10 -8.73
C GLU A 21 8.45 13.70 -8.15
N SER A 22 9.46 12.84 -8.19
CA SER A 22 9.40 11.51 -7.56
C SER A 22 9.15 11.61 -6.05
N ALA A 23 9.85 12.50 -5.37
CA ALA A 23 9.65 12.74 -3.94
C ALA A 23 8.25 13.26 -3.63
N ARG A 24 7.71 14.16 -4.46
CA ARG A 24 6.35 14.69 -4.33
C ARG A 24 5.32 13.58 -4.50
N THR A 25 5.43 12.77 -5.54
CA THR A 25 4.52 11.65 -5.82
C THR A 25 4.55 10.63 -4.67
N THR A 26 5.73 10.31 -4.16
CA THR A 26 5.89 9.41 -3.00
C THR A 26 5.21 10.00 -1.77
N LEU A 27 5.43 11.27 -1.47
CA LEU A 27 4.81 11.94 -0.34
C LEU A 27 3.27 12.00 -0.48
N GLN A 28 2.77 12.29 -1.67
CA GLN A 28 1.32 12.25 -1.96
C GLN A 28 0.74 10.86 -1.70
N GLY A 29 1.44 9.81 -2.13
CA GLY A 29 1.04 8.43 -1.86
C GLY A 29 0.99 8.13 -0.35
N MET A 30 2.00 8.56 0.40
CA MET A 30 2.02 8.40 1.86
C MET A 30 0.85 9.13 2.54
N TRP A 31 0.55 10.35 2.11
CA TRP A 31 -0.62 11.10 2.60
C TRP A 31 -1.94 10.42 2.22
N ALA A 32 -2.06 9.88 1.02
CA ALA A 32 -3.25 9.15 0.60
C ALA A 32 -3.48 7.93 1.51
N VAL A 33 -2.43 7.17 1.84
CA VAL A 33 -2.53 6.05 2.79
C VAL A 33 -2.96 6.55 4.16
N ARG A 34 -2.31 7.58 4.69
CA ARG A 34 -2.62 8.12 6.03
C ARG A 34 -4.09 8.55 6.13
N LEU A 35 -4.55 9.38 5.21
CA LEU A 35 -5.91 9.91 5.23
C LEU A 35 -6.96 8.82 5.01
N PHE A 36 -6.67 7.85 4.16
CA PHE A 36 -7.53 6.68 3.97
C PHE A 36 -7.69 5.88 5.27
N GLU A 37 -6.58 5.57 5.93
CA GLU A 37 -6.59 4.77 7.17
C GLU A 37 -7.23 5.52 8.33
N GLU A 38 -7.03 6.83 8.46
CA GLU A 38 -7.69 7.65 9.47
C GLU A 38 -9.22 7.68 9.25
N ALA A 39 -9.65 7.76 7.98
CA ALA A 39 -11.07 7.66 7.64
C ALA A 39 -11.64 6.28 7.99
N VAL A 40 -10.89 5.21 7.69
CA VAL A 40 -11.26 3.82 8.04
C VAL A 40 -11.38 3.67 9.55
N ASP A 41 -10.41 4.14 10.32
CA ASP A 41 -10.44 4.09 11.79
C ASP A 41 -11.67 4.80 12.36
N SER A 42 -11.94 6.01 11.88
CA SER A 42 -13.12 6.79 12.28
C SER A 42 -14.44 6.08 11.97
N LEU A 43 -14.57 5.48 10.78
CA LEU A 43 -15.78 4.76 10.38
C LEU A 43 -15.93 3.45 11.16
N PHE A 44 -14.83 2.76 11.44
CA PHE A 44 -14.82 1.55 12.26
C PHE A 44 -15.21 1.84 13.71
N ALA A 45 -14.66 2.90 14.31
CA ALA A 45 -15.02 3.34 15.66
C ALA A 45 -16.52 3.70 15.81
N ARG A 46 -17.14 4.15 14.71
CA ARG A 46 -18.58 4.45 14.63
C ARG A 46 -19.45 3.21 14.39
N GLY A 47 -18.85 2.02 14.29
CA GLY A 47 -19.58 0.77 14.04
C GLY A 47 -20.15 0.63 12.61
N LEU A 48 -19.64 1.40 11.65
CA LEU A 48 -20.10 1.36 10.26
C LEU A 48 -19.37 0.30 9.43
N MET A 49 -18.32 -0.29 9.97
CA MET A 49 -17.56 -1.38 9.37
C MET A 49 -17.57 -2.61 10.28
N HIS A 50 -17.52 -3.80 9.69
CA HIS A 50 -17.57 -5.05 10.41
C HIS A 50 -16.31 -5.89 10.16
N GLY A 51 -16.05 -6.83 11.07
CA GLY A 51 -14.91 -7.74 10.99
C GLY A 51 -13.67 -7.18 11.68
N THR A 52 -12.52 -7.79 11.38
CA THR A 52 -11.23 -7.38 11.95
C THR A 52 -10.59 -6.34 11.03
N MET A 53 -10.22 -5.20 11.61
CA MET A 53 -9.55 -4.12 10.91
C MET A 53 -8.07 -4.07 11.31
N HIS A 54 -7.18 -4.04 10.32
CA HIS A 54 -5.74 -3.94 10.52
C HIS A 54 -5.20 -2.72 9.76
N LEU A 55 -5.09 -1.61 10.46
CA LEU A 55 -4.63 -0.35 9.89
C LEU A 55 -3.13 -0.38 9.62
N SER A 56 -2.71 0.36 8.58
CA SER A 56 -1.31 0.56 8.19
C SER A 56 -0.76 1.92 8.64
N ILE A 57 -1.43 2.60 9.58
CA ILE A 57 -0.96 3.89 10.12
C ILE A 57 0.45 3.72 10.69
N GLY A 58 1.37 4.59 10.26
CA GLY A 58 2.80 4.52 10.60
C GLY A 58 3.64 3.64 9.67
N GLN A 59 3.03 2.99 8.67
CA GLN A 59 3.73 2.13 7.70
C GLN A 59 3.67 2.69 6.26
N GLU A 60 3.28 3.94 6.10
CA GLU A 60 3.07 4.58 4.80
C GLU A 60 4.33 4.55 3.93
N ALA A 61 5.47 4.89 4.52
CA ALA A 61 6.76 4.92 3.82
C ALA A 61 7.18 3.53 3.33
N SER A 62 6.95 2.48 4.13
CA SER A 62 7.25 1.10 3.73
C SER A 62 6.43 0.67 2.53
N ALA A 63 5.10 0.92 2.58
CA ALA A 63 4.18 0.49 1.54
C ALA A 63 4.42 1.24 0.24
N ILE A 64 4.47 2.57 0.30
CA ILE A 64 4.64 3.42 -0.89
C ILE A 64 6.05 3.29 -1.46
N GLY A 65 7.08 3.28 -0.61
CA GLY A 65 8.47 3.12 -1.06
C GLY A 65 8.71 1.77 -1.74
N ALA A 66 8.18 0.68 -1.20
CA ALA A 66 8.26 -0.63 -1.85
C ALA A 66 7.56 -0.63 -3.22
N CYS A 67 6.34 -0.07 -3.30
CA CYS A 67 5.60 -0.02 -4.56
C CYS A 67 6.26 0.91 -5.59
N ALA A 68 6.88 2.01 -5.16
CA ALA A 68 7.60 2.93 -6.05
C ALA A 68 8.83 2.30 -6.73
N ALA A 69 9.41 1.26 -6.12
CA ALA A 69 10.52 0.51 -6.71
C ALA A 69 10.08 -0.56 -7.73
N LEU A 70 8.79 -0.81 -7.87
CA LEU A 70 8.22 -1.83 -8.75
C LEU A 70 7.80 -1.24 -10.09
N ARG A 71 7.82 -2.08 -11.13
CA ARG A 71 7.20 -1.77 -12.41
C ARG A 71 5.68 -1.93 -12.30
N GLN A 72 4.93 -1.26 -13.17
CA GLN A 72 3.47 -1.43 -13.24
C GLN A 72 3.06 -2.88 -13.53
N THR A 73 3.90 -3.63 -14.25
CA THR A 73 3.67 -5.03 -14.62
C THR A 73 4.01 -6.03 -13.52
N ASP A 74 4.66 -5.60 -12.43
CA ASP A 74 5.04 -6.48 -11.35
C ASP A 74 3.83 -6.77 -10.45
N PHE A 75 3.72 -8.02 -10.02
CA PHE A 75 2.68 -8.46 -9.10
C PHE A 75 3.19 -8.43 -7.66
N ILE A 76 2.29 -8.14 -6.74
CA ILE A 76 2.57 -8.19 -5.31
C ILE A 76 1.54 -9.03 -4.57
N THR A 77 1.98 -9.64 -3.49
CA THR A 77 1.14 -10.09 -2.39
C THR A 77 1.50 -9.29 -1.15
N SER A 78 0.57 -9.13 -0.24
CA SER A 78 0.76 -8.33 0.96
C SER A 78 0.42 -9.14 2.22
N THR A 79 0.59 -8.52 3.37
CA THR A 79 0.19 -9.06 4.67
C THR A 79 -1.24 -8.65 5.01
N HIS A 80 -1.67 -8.90 6.24
CA HIS A 80 -2.95 -8.43 6.79
C HIS A 80 -3.07 -6.91 6.89
N ARG A 81 -1.98 -6.14 6.76
CA ARG A 81 -1.94 -4.67 6.69
C ARG A 81 -1.67 -4.22 5.24
N GLY A 82 -2.57 -4.62 4.34
CA GLY A 82 -2.40 -4.49 2.90
C GLY A 82 -2.86 -3.18 2.28
N HIS A 83 -3.60 -2.33 3.00
CA HIS A 83 -4.20 -1.13 2.40
C HIS A 83 -3.17 -0.20 1.76
N GLY A 84 -2.05 0.07 2.45
CA GLY A 84 -0.99 0.90 1.91
C GLY A 84 -0.38 0.35 0.61
N HIS A 85 -0.22 -0.97 0.51
CA HIS A 85 0.27 -1.62 -0.71
C HIS A 85 -0.76 -1.57 -1.85
N CYS A 86 -2.06 -1.72 -1.53
CA CYS A 86 -3.13 -1.54 -2.52
C CYS A 86 -3.07 -0.13 -3.12
N ILE A 87 -2.99 0.89 -2.26
CA ILE A 87 -2.90 2.30 -2.66
C ILE A 87 -1.62 2.54 -3.47
N GLY A 88 -0.48 2.03 -3.01
CA GLY A 88 0.80 2.16 -3.69
C GLY A 88 0.84 1.51 -5.07
N LYS A 89 0.03 0.48 -5.31
CA LYS A 89 -0.16 -0.15 -6.63
C LYS A 89 -1.24 0.54 -7.48
N GLY A 90 -1.86 1.61 -6.98
CA GLY A 90 -2.84 2.39 -7.73
C GLY A 90 -4.28 1.91 -7.62
N ALA A 91 -4.63 1.20 -6.56
CA ALA A 91 -6.01 0.81 -6.32
C ALA A 91 -6.94 2.02 -6.14
N ASP A 92 -8.16 1.92 -6.64
CA ASP A 92 -9.19 2.95 -6.49
C ASP A 92 -9.66 3.03 -5.03
N LEU A 93 -9.45 4.18 -4.40
CA LEU A 93 -9.81 4.42 -2.99
C LEU A 93 -11.32 4.29 -2.74
N THR A 94 -12.15 4.66 -3.72
CA THR A 94 -13.61 4.55 -3.60
C THR A 94 -14.03 3.09 -3.55
N ARG A 95 -13.45 2.25 -4.41
CA ARG A 95 -13.71 0.81 -4.40
C ARG A 95 -13.15 0.12 -3.16
N MET A 96 -11.99 0.56 -2.67
CA MET A 96 -11.43 0.08 -1.40
C MET A 96 -12.37 0.41 -0.24
N MET A 97 -12.82 1.65 -0.14
CA MET A 97 -13.76 2.08 0.91
C MET A 97 -15.10 1.34 0.79
N ALA A 98 -15.61 1.15 -0.42
CA ALA A 98 -16.81 0.37 -0.67
C ALA A 98 -16.68 -1.09 -0.20
N GLU A 99 -15.51 -1.70 -0.39
CA GLU A 99 -15.24 -3.04 0.11
C GLU A 99 -15.30 -3.11 1.64
N LEU A 100 -14.66 -2.16 2.34
CA LEU A 100 -14.66 -2.10 3.80
C LEU A 100 -16.05 -1.83 4.38
N LEU A 101 -16.90 -1.12 3.64
CA LEU A 101 -18.30 -0.85 3.99
C LEU A 101 -19.26 -1.96 3.53
N ALA A 102 -18.74 -3.12 3.11
CA ALA A 102 -19.51 -4.26 2.61
C ALA A 102 -20.44 -3.93 1.43
N LYS A 103 -20.05 -2.99 0.56
CA LYS A 103 -20.82 -2.60 -0.62
C LYS A 103 -20.48 -3.47 -1.82
N GLN A 104 -21.47 -3.72 -2.67
CA GLN A 104 -21.31 -4.54 -3.88
C GLN A 104 -20.33 -3.91 -4.90
N THR A 105 -20.11 -2.60 -4.83
CA THR A 105 -19.17 -1.87 -5.69
C THR A 105 -17.70 -2.01 -5.27
N GLY A 106 -17.43 -2.66 -4.13
CA GLY A 106 -16.08 -2.98 -3.67
C GLY A 106 -15.37 -4.01 -4.55
N TYR A 107 -14.06 -4.18 -4.36
CA TYR A 107 -13.21 -5.07 -5.15
C TYR A 107 -13.67 -6.54 -5.09
N CYS A 108 -14.05 -7.01 -3.92
CA CYS A 108 -14.57 -8.36 -3.67
C CYS A 108 -16.09 -8.35 -3.40
N ARG A 109 -16.79 -7.34 -3.91
CA ARG A 109 -18.24 -7.16 -3.74
C ARG A 109 -18.66 -7.05 -2.27
N GLY A 110 -17.80 -6.43 -1.44
CA GLY A 110 -18.03 -6.25 -0.02
C GLY A 110 -17.92 -7.52 0.82
N ARG A 111 -17.32 -8.59 0.30
CA ARG A 111 -17.19 -9.88 0.98
C ARG A 111 -15.78 -10.16 1.49
N GLY A 112 -14.78 -9.45 1.00
CA GLY A 112 -13.38 -9.64 1.35
C GLY A 112 -12.98 -8.91 2.63
N GLY A 113 -13.56 -7.74 2.86
CA GLY A 113 -13.20 -6.87 3.97
C GLY A 113 -11.74 -6.40 3.90
N SER A 114 -11.20 -6.00 5.05
CA SER A 114 -9.88 -5.36 5.16
C SER A 114 -8.71 -6.20 4.61
N MET A 115 -8.74 -7.52 4.80
CA MET A 115 -7.59 -8.37 4.49
C MET A 115 -7.57 -8.94 3.07
N HIS A 116 -8.67 -8.84 2.32
CA HIS A 116 -8.81 -9.54 1.05
C HIS A 116 -9.08 -8.61 -0.14
N ILE A 117 -8.64 -7.35 -0.04
CA ILE A 117 -8.67 -6.45 -1.20
C ILE A 117 -7.63 -6.94 -2.19
N ALA A 118 -8.09 -7.32 -3.38
CA ALA A 118 -7.25 -7.74 -4.49
C ALA A 118 -7.70 -7.04 -5.78
N ASP A 119 -6.73 -6.64 -6.58
CA ASP A 119 -6.94 -6.00 -7.88
C ASP A 119 -5.87 -6.48 -8.86
N ALA A 120 -6.20 -7.50 -9.62
CA ALA A 120 -5.28 -8.07 -10.61
C ALA A 120 -4.91 -7.06 -11.70
N ALA A 121 -5.75 -6.06 -11.97
CA ALA A 121 -5.48 -5.04 -12.97
C ALA A 121 -4.31 -4.12 -12.55
N THR A 122 -4.14 -3.89 -11.26
CA THR A 122 -3.00 -3.14 -10.72
C THR A 122 -1.83 -4.04 -10.31
N GLY A 123 -1.97 -5.35 -10.45
CA GLY A 123 -0.97 -6.34 -10.03
C GLY A 123 -1.00 -6.66 -8.53
N ASN A 124 -2.01 -6.21 -7.79
CA ASN A 124 -2.18 -6.56 -6.39
C ASN A 124 -3.02 -7.84 -6.24
N LEU A 125 -2.39 -8.94 -5.84
CA LEU A 125 -3.03 -10.25 -5.69
C LEU A 125 -3.64 -10.47 -4.29
N GLY A 126 -3.60 -9.45 -3.42
CA GLY A 126 -4.18 -9.50 -2.08
C GLY A 126 -3.24 -10.05 -1.02
N ALA A 127 -3.80 -10.51 0.10
CA ALA A 127 -3.03 -11.01 1.23
C ALA A 127 -2.61 -12.46 1.03
N ASP A 128 -1.33 -12.74 1.20
CA ASP A 128 -0.76 -14.09 1.26
C ASP A 128 -0.35 -14.44 2.70
N ARG A 129 -1.15 -15.28 3.33
CA ARG A 129 -0.85 -15.80 4.69
C ARG A 129 -0.11 -17.14 4.66
N LYS A 130 -0.01 -17.79 3.52
CA LYS A 130 0.46 -19.18 3.44
C LYS A 130 1.95 -19.31 3.08
N SER A 131 2.46 -18.43 2.22
CA SER A 131 3.87 -18.49 1.77
C SER A 131 4.85 -18.25 2.91
N THR A 132 4.50 -17.44 3.90
CA THR A 132 5.34 -17.18 5.08
C THR A 132 5.47 -18.40 6.01
N ARG A 133 4.53 -19.35 5.96
CA ARG A 133 4.60 -20.58 6.79
C ARG A 133 5.39 -21.71 6.14
N LEU A 134 5.50 -21.74 4.83
CA LEU A 134 6.22 -22.82 4.13
C LEU A 134 7.75 -22.67 4.21
N ASN A 135 8.26 -21.46 4.45
CA ASN A 135 9.69 -21.20 4.61
C ASN A 135 10.21 -21.32 6.05
N SER A 136 9.35 -21.60 7.02
CA SER A 136 9.75 -21.78 8.43
C SER A 136 9.88 -23.25 8.87
N SER A 137 9.82 -24.20 7.94
CA SER A 137 9.87 -25.64 8.21
C SER A 137 11.11 -26.32 7.62
N HIS A 138 12.25 -25.62 7.56
CA HIS A 138 13.54 -26.24 7.24
C HIS A 138 14.57 -25.92 8.31
#